data_1fef4bce7c15eaf2b406468d83b973b7
#
_entry.id   1fef4bce7c15eaf2b406468d83b973b7
#
_cell.length_a   1.000
_cell.length_b   1.000
_cell.length_c   1.000
_cell.angle_alpha   90.00
_cell.angle_beta   90.00
_cell.angle_gamma   90.00
#
_symmetry.space_group_name_H-M   'P 1'
#
loop_
_entity.id
_entity.type
_entity.pdbx_description
1 polymer ?
#
loop_
_entity_poly.entity_id
_entity_poly.type
_entity_poly.pdbx_seq_one_letter_code
_entity_poly.pdbx_strand_id
1 'polypeptide(L)'
;FWGFGWAYETSAAMARIVCSGMFDEIPNLKIIAHHWGAYTPHAEGRFTPSWESRNAEMGDGKSFRDTLKKPMIEYFKDFYGDTAMFGAQAASQAGLDFFGADHSFFATDCPYDEEGGARLIRSTIGVIEELRCSEADRLMMFESNTKKMIGV
;
A
#
# COMPACT_ATOMS: atom_id res chain seq x y z
N PHE A 1 -18.23 -9.66 3.71
CA PHE A 1 -17.33 -9.34 2.61
C PHE A 1 -16.51 -8.08 2.90
N TRP A 2 -17.14 -6.98 3.37
CA TRP A 2 -16.51 -5.69 3.58
C TRP A 2 -15.29 -5.74 4.54
N GLY A 3 -15.41 -6.42 5.70
CA GLY A 3 -14.34 -6.46 6.71
C GLY A 3 -13.08 -7.23 6.30
N PHE A 4 -13.18 -8.19 5.38
CA PHE A 4 -12.06 -9.02 4.95
C PHE A 4 -11.90 -9.11 3.43
N GLY A 5 -13.00 -9.20 2.71
CA GLY A 5 -12.97 -9.48 1.27
C GLY A 5 -12.31 -8.38 0.47
N TRP A 6 -12.66 -7.13 0.71
CA TRP A 6 -12.07 -6.00 -0.01
C TRP A 6 -10.58 -5.86 0.27
N ALA A 7 -10.18 -5.98 1.53
CA ALA A 7 -8.77 -5.93 1.90
C ALA A 7 -7.97 -7.09 1.27
N TYR A 8 -8.56 -8.28 1.22
CA TYR A 8 -7.97 -9.42 0.51
C TYR A 8 -7.85 -9.15 -0.99
N GLU A 9 -8.92 -8.67 -1.64
CA GLU A 9 -8.90 -8.41 -3.09
C GLU A 9 -7.91 -7.31 -3.47
N THR A 10 -7.78 -6.26 -2.67
CA THR A 10 -6.74 -5.22 -2.87
C THR A 10 -5.34 -5.83 -2.85
N SER A 11 -5.03 -6.61 -1.82
CA SER A 11 -3.72 -7.26 -1.70
C SER A 11 -3.47 -8.27 -2.83
N ALA A 12 -4.50 -9.03 -3.22
CA ALA A 12 -4.43 -9.96 -4.33
C ALA A 12 -4.25 -9.25 -5.69
N ALA A 13 -4.90 -8.11 -5.89
CA ALA A 13 -4.71 -7.28 -7.09
C ALA A 13 -3.28 -6.74 -7.17
N MET A 14 -2.73 -6.22 -6.07
CA MET A 14 -1.33 -5.80 -6.00
C MET A 14 -0.38 -6.96 -6.37
N ALA A 15 -0.60 -8.15 -5.80
CA ALA A 15 0.20 -9.33 -6.11
C ALA A 15 0.12 -9.70 -7.60
N ARG A 16 -1.06 -9.66 -8.22
CA ARG A 16 -1.23 -9.93 -9.66
C ARG A 16 -0.49 -8.91 -10.52
N ILE A 17 -0.52 -7.63 -10.16
CA ILE A 17 0.22 -6.57 -10.86
C ILE A 17 1.73 -6.80 -10.76
N VAL A 18 2.24 -7.09 -9.56
CA VAL A 18 3.67 -7.41 -9.37
C VAL A 18 4.07 -8.64 -10.20
N CYS A 19 3.32 -9.74 -10.07
CA CYS A 19 3.63 -10.99 -10.76
C CYS A 19 3.50 -10.89 -12.30
N SER A 20 2.73 -9.92 -12.82
CA SER A 20 2.62 -9.71 -14.26
C SER A 20 3.85 -9.05 -14.89
N GLY A 21 4.77 -8.50 -14.08
CA GLY A 21 5.90 -7.73 -14.57
C GLY A 21 5.56 -6.31 -15.04
N MET A 22 4.36 -5.83 -14.77
CA MET A 22 3.84 -4.54 -15.26
C MET A 22 4.76 -3.36 -14.93
N PHE A 23 5.35 -3.32 -13.74
CA PHE A 23 6.29 -2.26 -13.36
C PHE A 23 7.60 -2.31 -14.16
N ASP A 24 8.02 -3.49 -14.64
CA ASP A 24 9.18 -3.63 -15.51
C ASP A 24 8.91 -3.17 -16.94
N GLU A 25 7.67 -3.34 -17.38
CA GLU A 25 7.22 -2.90 -18.71
C GLU A 25 6.90 -1.41 -18.75
N ILE A 26 6.39 -0.87 -17.64
CA ILE A 26 5.96 0.53 -17.51
C ILE A 26 6.65 1.17 -16.28
N PRO A 27 7.94 1.53 -16.35
CA PRO A 27 8.73 1.96 -15.20
C PRO A 27 8.22 3.23 -14.49
N ASN A 28 7.43 4.05 -15.17
CA ASN A 28 6.87 5.30 -14.61
C ASN A 28 5.42 5.13 -14.13
N LEU A 29 4.90 3.91 -14.11
CA LEU A 29 3.55 3.63 -13.63
C LEU A 29 3.44 3.95 -12.13
N LYS A 30 2.43 4.74 -11.79
CA LYS A 30 2.11 5.08 -10.40
C LYS A 30 0.74 4.52 -10.06
N ILE A 31 0.68 3.71 -9.04
CA ILE A 31 -0.57 3.09 -8.56
C ILE A 31 -0.71 3.41 -7.07
N ILE A 32 -1.81 4.02 -6.69
CA ILE A 32 -2.17 4.21 -5.29
C ILE A 32 -3.06 3.04 -4.89
N ALA A 33 -2.60 2.23 -3.95
CA ALA A 33 -3.37 1.17 -3.34
C ALA A 33 -4.14 1.74 -2.15
N HIS A 34 -5.46 1.57 -2.12
CA HIS A 34 -6.27 2.05 -1.02
C HIS A 34 -5.96 1.28 0.28
N HIS A 35 -6.27 1.93 1.41
CA HIS A 35 -6.10 1.36 2.75
C HIS A 35 -4.68 0.86 3.01
N TRP A 36 -3.68 1.67 2.62
CA TRP A 36 -2.25 1.31 2.69
C TRP A 36 -1.96 -0.11 2.20
N GLY A 37 -2.53 -0.48 1.04
CA GLY A 37 -2.35 -1.79 0.44
C GLY A 37 -2.96 -2.94 1.24
N ALA A 38 -3.87 -2.61 2.16
CA ALA A 38 -4.67 -3.56 2.94
C ALA A 38 -3.82 -4.57 3.74
N TYR A 39 -3.81 -5.86 3.39
CA TYR A 39 -3.01 -6.88 4.08
C TYR A 39 -1.54 -6.94 3.63
N THR A 40 -1.16 -6.17 2.62
CA THR A 40 0.21 -6.24 2.06
C THR A 40 1.30 -5.95 3.09
N PRO A 41 1.24 -4.89 3.92
CA PRO A 41 2.24 -4.66 4.97
C PRO A 41 2.33 -5.81 5.98
N HIS A 42 1.19 -6.37 6.38
CA HIS A 42 1.15 -7.53 7.28
C HIS A 42 1.81 -8.77 6.68
N ALA A 43 1.76 -8.92 5.36
CA ALA A 43 2.31 -10.05 4.63
C ALA A 43 3.78 -9.87 4.22
N GLU A 44 4.45 -8.77 4.57
CA GLU A 44 5.82 -8.44 4.14
C GLU A 44 6.79 -9.62 4.29
N GLY A 45 6.81 -10.26 5.44
CA GLY A 45 7.66 -11.42 5.70
C GLY A 45 7.34 -12.67 4.87
N ARG A 46 6.23 -12.70 4.15
CA ARG A 46 5.85 -13.81 3.26
C ARG A 46 6.39 -13.62 1.84
N PHE A 47 6.72 -12.40 1.44
CA PHE A 47 7.31 -12.07 0.12
C PHE A 47 8.83 -12.23 0.16
N THR A 48 9.29 -13.43 0.48
CA THR A 48 10.71 -13.76 0.67
C THR A 48 11.25 -14.57 -0.51
N PRO A 49 12.58 -14.63 -0.69
CA PRO A 49 13.20 -15.50 -1.68
C PRO A 49 12.75 -16.96 -1.58
N SER A 50 12.44 -17.46 -0.39
CA SER A 50 11.91 -18.80 -0.19
C SER A 50 10.52 -19.00 -0.79
N TRP A 51 9.67 -17.98 -0.72
CA TRP A 51 8.35 -17.99 -1.36
C TRP A 51 8.47 -17.92 -2.89
N GLU A 52 9.35 -17.08 -3.39
CA GLU A 52 9.67 -16.96 -4.82
C GLU A 52 10.15 -18.29 -5.38
N SER A 53 11.00 -19.01 -4.63
CA SER A 53 11.52 -20.34 -5.03
C SER A 53 10.43 -21.42 -5.01
N ARG A 54 9.54 -21.42 -4.01
CA ARG A 54 8.44 -22.40 -3.93
C ARG A 54 7.44 -22.31 -5.07
N ASN A 55 7.21 -21.13 -5.61
CA ASN A 55 6.32 -20.98 -6.76
C ASN A 55 6.87 -21.64 -8.02
N ALA A 56 8.18 -21.78 -8.16
CA ALA A 56 8.79 -22.54 -9.25
C ALA A 56 8.48 -24.05 -9.14
N GLU A 57 8.36 -24.59 -7.93
CA GLU A 57 8.05 -26.00 -7.69
C GLU A 57 6.56 -26.32 -7.93
N MET A 58 5.68 -25.33 -7.79
CA MET A 58 4.22 -25.50 -7.90
C MET A 58 3.64 -25.17 -9.28
N GLY A 59 4.44 -24.65 -10.20
CA GLY A 59 4.00 -24.19 -11.52
C GLY A 59 4.73 -24.90 -12.67
N ASP A 60 4.98 -24.14 -13.73
CA ASP A 60 5.65 -24.61 -14.96
C ASP A 60 7.19 -24.66 -14.86
N GLY A 61 7.74 -24.60 -13.66
CA GLY A 61 9.17 -24.61 -13.39
C GLY A 61 9.84 -23.24 -13.52
N LYS A 62 9.08 -22.17 -13.76
CA LYS A 62 9.60 -20.80 -13.78
C LYS A 62 9.36 -20.12 -12.44
N SER A 63 10.44 -19.63 -11.85
CA SER A 63 10.36 -18.77 -10.67
C SER A 63 10.01 -17.34 -11.11
N PHE A 64 9.24 -16.60 -10.28
CA PHE A 64 9.11 -15.16 -10.45
C PHE A 64 10.48 -14.45 -10.43
N ARG A 65 11.46 -15.04 -9.75
CA ARG A 65 12.85 -14.61 -9.78
C ARG A 65 13.45 -14.53 -11.18
N ASP A 66 13.01 -15.42 -12.09
CA ASP A 66 13.52 -15.50 -13.46
C ASP A 66 12.79 -14.53 -14.40
N THR A 67 11.67 -13.97 -13.95
CA THR A 67 10.82 -13.08 -14.75
C THR A 67 10.85 -11.63 -14.29
N LEU A 68 11.18 -11.35 -13.03
CA LEU A 68 11.23 -10.02 -12.45
C LEU A 68 12.67 -9.51 -12.36
N LYS A 69 12.89 -8.21 -12.58
CA LYS A 69 14.23 -7.58 -12.55
C LYS A 69 14.77 -7.30 -11.14
N LYS A 70 13.90 -7.31 -10.14
CA LYS A 70 14.25 -7.07 -8.73
C LYS A 70 13.43 -7.99 -7.80
N PRO A 71 13.79 -8.11 -6.50
CA PRO A 71 13.00 -8.88 -5.53
C PRO A 71 11.54 -8.44 -5.48
N MET A 72 10.63 -9.40 -5.36
CA MET A 72 9.19 -9.15 -5.37
C MET A 72 8.76 -8.10 -4.36
N ILE A 73 9.33 -8.12 -3.15
CA ILE A 73 9.00 -7.17 -2.09
C ILE A 73 9.28 -5.71 -2.50
N GLU A 74 10.30 -5.47 -3.30
CA GLU A 74 10.64 -4.12 -3.78
C GLU A 74 9.58 -3.57 -4.74
N TYR A 75 8.92 -4.45 -5.53
CA TYR A 75 7.79 -4.03 -6.37
C TYR A 75 6.56 -3.65 -5.56
N PHE A 76 6.29 -4.33 -4.44
CA PHE A 76 5.21 -3.91 -3.55
C PHE A 76 5.47 -2.53 -2.95
N LYS A 77 6.73 -2.15 -2.75
CA LYS A 77 7.13 -0.82 -2.28
C LYS A 77 7.12 0.26 -3.37
N ASP A 78 6.98 -0.10 -4.65
CA ASP A 78 6.75 0.86 -5.74
C ASP A 78 5.31 1.39 -5.77
N PHE A 79 4.36 0.72 -5.13
CA PHE A 79 3.03 1.27 -4.94
C PHE A 79 3.06 2.46 -3.99
N TYR A 80 2.07 3.30 -4.12
CA TYR A 80 1.70 4.28 -3.12
C TYR A 80 0.55 3.74 -2.29
N GLY A 81 0.43 4.16 -1.04
CA GLY A 81 -0.68 3.81 -0.18
C GLY A 81 -1.49 5.03 0.24
N ASP A 82 -2.78 4.89 0.43
CA ASP A 82 -3.59 5.92 1.05
C ASP A 82 -3.86 5.63 2.54
N THR A 83 -4.18 6.67 3.30
CA THR A 83 -4.32 6.63 4.75
C THR A 83 -5.71 6.22 5.25
N ALA A 84 -6.61 5.74 4.39
CA ALA A 84 -8.00 5.45 4.74
C ALA A 84 -8.14 4.15 5.57
N MET A 85 -7.67 4.17 6.82
CA MET A 85 -7.63 3.01 7.73
C MET A 85 -8.70 3.03 8.82
N PHE A 86 -9.75 3.85 8.67
CA PHE A 86 -10.90 3.91 9.59
C PHE A 86 -10.54 4.16 11.07
N GLY A 87 -9.43 4.85 11.35
CA GLY A 87 -8.96 5.10 12.72
C GLY A 87 -8.12 3.97 13.33
N ALA A 88 -7.69 2.98 12.54
CA ALA A 88 -6.90 1.85 13.02
C ALA A 88 -5.42 2.21 13.20
N GLN A 89 -5.01 2.64 14.39
CA GLN A 89 -3.67 3.13 14.72
C GLN A 89 -2.55 2.14 14.35
N ALA A 90 -2.66 0.89 14.79
CA ALA A 90 -1.63 -0.12 14.56
C ALA A 90 -1.46 -0.45 13.06
N ALA A 91 -2.57 -0.56 12.34
CA ALA A 91 -2.54 -0.84 10.91
C ALA A 91 -2.00 0.35 10.11
N SER A 92 -2.32 1.59 10.52
CA SER A 92 -1.78 2.81 9.91
C SER A 92 -0.27 2.92 10.12
N GLN A 93 0.24 2.60 11.32
CA GLN A 93 1.68 2.56 11.56
C GLN A 93 2.38 1.51 10.70
N ALA A 94 1.80 0.31 10.58
CA ALA A 94 2.35 -0.74 9.70
C ALA A 94 2.36 -0.31 8.22
N GLY A 95 1.33 0.38 7.76
CA GLY A 95 1.28 0.96 6.43
C GLY A 95 2.39 1.98 6.19
N LEU A 96 2.55 2.93 7.12
CA LEU A 96 3.61 3.93 7.05
C LEU A 96 5.02 3.30 7.07
N ASP A 97 5.24 2.33 7.97
CA ASP A 97 6.53 1.63 8.09
C ASP A 97 6.87 0.83 6.80
N PHE A 98 5.86 0.35 6.10
CA PHE A 98 6.03 -0.43 4.86
C PHE A 98 6.25 0.45 3.62
N PHE A 99 5.41 1.45 3.40
CA PHE A 99 5.43 2.28 2.19
C PHE A 99 6.36 3.50 2.32
N GLY A 100 6.59 3.99 3.53
CA GLY A 100 7.26 5.25 3.78
C GLY A 100 6.31 6.46 3.61
N ALA A 101 6.71 7.59 4.20
CA ALA A 101 5.91 8.80 4.14
C ALA A 101 5.81 9.39 2.74
N ASP A 102 6.86 9.26 1.94
CA ASP A 102 6.96 9.76 0.56
C ASP A 102 6.07 8.97 -0.43
N HIS A 103 5.64 7.78 -0.08
CA HIS A 103 4.69 6.94 -0.83
C HIS A 103 3.31 6.88 -0.19
N SER A 104 2.98 7.76 0.75
CA SER A 104 1.70 7.78 1.47
C SER A 104 0.90 9.04 1.16
N PHE A 105 -0.42 8.87 0.91
CA PHE A 105 -1.33 9.94 0.54
C PHE A 105 -2.49 10.05 1.51
N PHE A 106 -2.87 11.28 1.87
CA PHE A 106 -4.05 11.50 2.69
C PHE A 106 -5.32 11.12 1.94
N ALA A 107 -6.06 10.18 2.50
CA ALA A 107 -7.40 9.82 2.09
C ALA A 107 -8.18 9.26 3.28
N THR A 108 -9.50 9.28 3.23
CA THR A 108 -10.35 9.02 4.39
C THR A 108 -11.46 8.01 4.13
N ASP A 109 -11.67 7.64 2.86
CA ASP A 109 -12.82 6.84 2.42
C ASP A 109 -14.18 7.55 2.66
N CYS A 110 -14.17 8.91 2.74
CA CYS A 110 -15.38 9.71 2.75
C CYS A 110 -16.18 9.44 1.44
N PRO A 111 -17.52 9.30 1.46
CA PRO A 111 -18.45 9.61 2.56
C PRO A 111 -19.00 8.39 3.34
N TYR A 112 -18.33 7.26 3.33
CA TYR A 112 -18.85 5.95 3.77
C TYR A 112 -18.91 5.75 5.29
N ASP A 113 -19.49 6.73 6.01
CA ASP A 113 -19.85 6.59 7.43
C ASP A 113 -21.23 7.22 7.71
N GLU A 114 -21.72 7.01 8.92
CA GLU A 114 -23.03 7.49 9.37
C GLU A 114 -23.15 9.03 9.49
N GLU A 115 -22.00 9.74 9.43
CA GLU A 115 -21.92 11.21 9.45
C GLU A 115 -21.59 11.82 8.06
N GLY A 116 -21.77 11.06 6.98
CA GLY A 116 -21.47 11.51 5.63
C GLY A 116 -19.99 11.77 5.38
N GLY A 117 -19.12 11.04 6.07
CA GLY A 117 -17.66 11.09 5.95
C GLY A 117 -16.94 11.89 7.04
N ALA A 118 -17.67 12.68 7.83
CA ALA A 118 -17.05 13.55 8.83
C ALA A 118 -16.30 12.78 9.93
N ARG A 119 -16.82 11.62 10.36
CA ARG A 119 -16.14 10.75 11.31
C ARG A 119 -14.86 10.16 10.74
N LEU A 120 -14.89 9.67 9.51
CA LEU A 120 -13.71 9.11 8.83
C LEU A 120 -12.60 10.15 8.65
N ILE A 121 -12.95 11.38 8.29
CA ILE A 121 -12.00 12.50 8.17
C ILE A 121 -11.34 12.76 9.53
N ARG A 122 -12.12 12.95 10.60
CA ARG A 122 -11.57 13.24 11.94
C ARG A 122 -10.68 12.10 12.45
N SER A 123 -11.12 10.84 12.31
CA SER A 123 -10.35 9.70 12.79
C SER A 123 -9.06 9.50 12.02
N THR A 124 -9.05 9.72 10.70
CA THR A 124 -7.84 9.62 9.89
C THR A 124 -6.83 10.71 10.25
N ILE A 125 -7.28 11.96 10.42
CA ILE A 125 -6.41 13.06 10.87
C ILE A 125 -5.79 12.71 12.23
N GLY A 126 -6.61 12.33 13.20
CA GLY A 126 -6.14 11.99 14.55
C GLY A 126 -5.13 10.85 14.55
N VAL A 127 -5.34 9.81 13.73
CA VAL A 127 -4.37 8.72 13.61
C VAL A 127 -3.05 9.21 13.03
N ILE A 128 -3.06 10.02 11.96
CA ILE A 128 -1.82 10.52 11.34
C ILE A 128 -1.04 11.41 12.32
N GLU A 129 -1.73 12.20 13.13
CA GLU A 129 -1.09 13.04 14.17
C GLU A 129 -0.39 12.21 15.25
N GLU A 130 -0.87 11.00 15.52
CA GLU A 130 -0.32 10.07 16.51
C GLU A 130 0.73 9.08 15.94
N LEU A 131 0.92 9.02 14.62
CA LEU A 131 1.93 8.14 14.02
C LEU A 131 3.34 8.52 14.47
N ARG A 132 4.17 7.51 14.63
CA ARG A 132 5.61 7.66 14.93
C ARG A 132 6.36 8.07 13.67
N CYS A 133 6.36 9.35 13.37
CA CYS A 133 7.04 9.96 12.23
C CYS A 133 7.35 11.42 12.52
N SER A 134 8.13 12.07 11.65
CA SER A 134 8.45 13.48 11.77
C SER A 134 7.30 14.38 11.30
N GLU A 135 7.34 15.67 11.66
CA GLU A 135 6.40 16.67 11.11
C GLU A 135 6.54 16.81 9.59
N ALA A 136 7.75 16.64 9.06
CA ALA A 136 7.99 16.65 7.62
C ALA A 136 7.28 15.47 6.93
N ASP A 137 7.29 14.28 7.54
CA ASP A 137 6.58 13.11 7.03
C ASP A 137 5.06 13.34 7.03
N ARG A 138 4.50 13.95 8.10
CA ARG A 138 3.09 14.31 8.15
C ARG A 138 2.71 15.28 7.05
N LEU A 139 3.53 16.31 6.82
CA LEU A 139 3.30 17.27 5.74
C LEU A 139 3.36 16.58 4.36
N MET A 140 4.28 15.63 4.17
CA MET A 140 4.31 14.84 2.94
C MET A 140 2.98 14.10 2.72
N MET A 141 2.50 13.37 3.71
CA MET A 141 1.24 12.62 3.63
C MET A 141 0.04 13.53 3.38
N PHE A 142 -0.10 14.63 4.14
CA PHE A 142 -1.25 15.51 4.04
C PHE A 142 -1.30 16.31 2.74
N GLU A 143 -0.16 16.71 2.19
CA GLU A 143 -0.13 17.73 1.14
C GLU A 143 0.92 17.51 0.05
N SER A 144 2.21 17.38 0.44
CA SER A 144 3.31 17.54 -0.51
C SER A 144 3.34 16.45 -1.58
N ASN A 145 3.04 15.19 -1.20
CA ASN A 145 3.00 14.08 -2.14
C ASN A 145 1.90 14.26 -3.19
N THR A 146 0.72 14.71 -2.77
CA THR A 146 -0.39 15.00 -3.69
C THR A 146 -0.01 16.10 -4.67
N LYS A 147 0.53 17.22 -4.19
CA LYS A 147 1.00 18.32 -5.04
C LYS A 147 2.04 17.83 -6.06
N LYS A 148 3.04 17.09 -5.59
CA LYS A 148 4.07 16.51 -6.47
C LYS A 148 3.50 15.54 -7.50
N MET A 149 2.51 14.73 -7.12
CA MET A 149 1.89 13.76 -8.01
C MET A 149 1.12 14.41 -9.15
N ILE A 150 0.39 15.48 -8.87
CA ILE A 150 -0.44 16.20 -9.86
C ILE A 150 0.26 17.41 -10.50
N GLY A 151 1.48 17.73 -10.09
CA GLY A 151 2.31 18.76 -10.71
C GLY A 151 1.95 20.21 -10.35
N VAL A 152 1.51 20.46 -9.10
CA VAL A 152 1.17 21.79 -8.58
C VAL A 152 1.98 22.14 -7.34
#